data_58318e787df16cddaaac26e69d41b4dd
#
_entry.id   58318e787df16cddaaac26e69d41b4dd
#
_cell.length_a   1.000
_cell.length_b   1.000
_cell.length_c   1.000
_cell.angle_alpha   90.00
_cell.angle_beta   90.00
_cell.angle_gamma   90.00
#
_symmetry.space_group_name_H-M   'P 1'
#
loop_
_entity.id
_entity.type
_entity.pdbx_description
1 polymer ?
#
loop_
_entity_poly.entity_id
_entity_poly.type
_entity_poly.pdbx_seq_one_letter_code
_entity_poly.pdbx_strand_id
1 'polypeptide(L)'
;LVVMDTAPAAVLGATFDPRLAARQRKLIANVGNFHTLAFRLGPAGIEGVFEHHTGLLDLPRLDALLRALADGSIKHADVFGDHGHGALMYHGDPLPLGEGEFDVAVTGPRRNLMRSSSLRPYFAVPFGDMMIAGCFGLLAATADVMPELAEPIRASLAGAGGSGTPPWEIG
;
A
#
# COMPACT_ATOMS: atom_id res chain seq x y z
N LEU A 1 -5.75 -24.01 -1.03
CA LEU A 1 -6.29 -22.76 -1.55
C LEU A 1 -5.78 -21.60 -0.67
N VAL A 2 -5.12 -20.62 -1.30
CA VAL A 2 -4.73 -19.36 -0.66
C VAL A 2 -5.63 -18.26 -1.18
N VAL A 3 -6.18 -17.45 -0.28
CA VAL A 3 -7.07 -16.32 -0.60
C VAL A 3 -6.58 -15.10 0.17
N MET A 4 -6.56 -13.95 -0.47
CA MET A 4 -6.20 -12.67 0.13
C MET A 4 -7.11 -11.58 -0.45
N ASP A 5 -7.52 -10.62 0.39
CA ASP A 5 -8.24 -9.45 -0.11
C ASP A 5 -7.39 -8.64 -1.09
N THR A 6 -8.04 -8.02 -2.06
CA THR A 6 -7.36 -7.35 -3.18
C THR A 6 -6.55 -6.12 -2.75
N ALA A 7 -7.01 -5.34 -1.78
CA ALA A 7 -6.29 -4.15 -1.35
C ALA A 7 -5.05 -4.47 -0.51
N PRO A 8 -5.09 -5.34 0.51
CA PRO A 8 -3.88 -5.84 1.16
C PRO A 8 -2.89 -6.47 0.18
N ALA A 9 -3.37 -7.26 -0.79
CA ALA A 9 -2.51 -7.85 -1.82
C ALA A 9 -1.82 -6.77 -2.67
N ALA A 10 -2.56 -5.74 -3.12
CA ALA A 10 -1.98 -4.64 -3.89
C ALA A 10 -0.96 -3.84 -3.07
N VAL A 11 -1.22 -3.61 -1.78
CA VAL A 11 -0.30 -2.91 -0.87
C VAL A 11 0.96 -3.73 -0.63
N LEU A 12 0.84 -5.04 -0.36
CA LEU A 12 1.99 -5.93 -0.21
C LEU A 12 2.81 -5.97 -1.51
N GLY A 13 2.16 -6.10 -2.66
CA GLY A 13 2.83 -6.06 -3.95
C GLY A 13 3.54 -4.73 -4.22
N ALA A 14 2.94 -3.60 -3.83
CA ALA A 14 3.58 -2.30 -3.96
C ALA A 14 4.89 -2.19 -3.17
N THR A 15 5.07 -2.95 -2.08
CA THR A 15 6.33 -2.94 -1.30
C THR A 15 7.53 -3.49 -2.07
N PHE A 16 7.32 -4.20 -3.18
CA PHE A 16 8.38 -4.65 -4.09
C PHE A 16 8.91 -3.53 -5.00
N ASP A 17 8.25 -2.38 -5.03
CA ASP A 17 8.83 -1.20 -5.68
C ASP A 17 10.13 -0.80 -4.95
N PRO A 18 11.28 -0.65 -5.65
CA PRO A 18 12.58 -0.40 -5.02
C PRO A 18 12.60 0.82 -4.09
N ARG A 19 11.83 1.88 -4.42
CA ARG A 19 11.75 3.07 -3.58
C ARG A 19 10.99 2.83 -2.28
N LEU A 20 10.02 1.90 -2.30
CA LEU A 20 9.31 1.50 -1.10
C LEU A 20 10.08 0.46 -0.30
N ALA A 21 10.72 -0.50 -0.97
CA ALA A 21 11.54 -1.51 -0.33
C ALA A 21 12.64 -0.91 0.54
N ALA A 22 13.24 0.22 0.09
CA ALA A 22 14.28 0.94 0.82
C ALA A 22 13.80 1.61 2.12
N ARG A 23 12.49 1.72 2.38
CA ARG A 23 11.93 2.40 3.54
C ARG A 23 11.49 1.41 4.60
N GLN A 24 11.95 1.58 5.83
CA GLN A 24 11.51 0.77 6.96
C GLN A 24 10.06 1.09 7.37
N ARG A 25 9.70 2.39 7.43
CA ARG A 25 8.34 2.84 7.68
C ARG A 25 7.78 3.54 6.46
N LYS A 26 6.54 3.25 6.12
CA LYS A 26 5.91 3.74 4.90
C LYS A 26 4.40 3.86 5.03
N LEU A 27 3.86 4.86 4.35
CA LEU A 27 2.42 5.05 4.16
C LEU A 27 2.07 4.65 2.72
N ILE A 28 1.14 3.72 2.55
CA ILE A 28 0.73 3.24 1.24
C ILE A 28 -0.80 3.31 1.15
N ALA A 29 -1.31 3.95 0.09
CA ALA A 29 -2.73 4.01 -0.21
C ALA A 29 -3.05 3.22 -1.48
N ASN A 30 -3.96 2.27 -1.38
CA ASN A 30 -4.60 1.64 -2.53
C ASN A 30 -5.93 2.34 -2.81
N VAL A 31 -5.98 3.15 -3.88
CA VAL A 31 -7.20 3.85 -4.30
C VAL A 31 -7.92 2.99 -5.32
N GLY A 32 -8.80 2.13 -4.83
CA GLY A 32 -9.59 1.19 -5.62
C GLY A 32 -10.81 1.83 -6.28
N ASN A 33 -11.54 1.05 -7.08
CA ASN A 33 -12.77 1.54 -7.74
C ASN A 33 -13.90 1.82 -6.73
N PHE A 34 -14.06 0.96 -5.72
CA PHE A 34 -15.11 1.05 -4.72
C PHE A 34 -14.57 1.44 -3.35
N HIS A 35 -13.43 0.89 -2.94
CA HIS A 35 -12.82 1.13 -1.64
C HIS A 35 -11.41 1.67 -1.77
N THR A 36 -11.09 2.61 -0.88
CA THR A 36 -9.74 3.10 -0.65
C THR A 36 -9.27 2.59 0.70
N LEU A 37 -8.19 1.82 0.70
CA LEU A 37 -7.51 1.40 1.92
C LEU A 37 -6.13 2.05 1.99
N ALA A 38 -5.77 2.53 3.17
CA ALA A 38 -4.42 3.00 3.40
C ALA A 38 -3.81 2.27 4.59
N PHE A 39 -2.54 1.92 4.44
CA PHE A 39 -1.76 1.20 5.45
C PHE A 39 -0.55 2.04 5.86
N ARG A 40 -0.33 2.16 7.15
CA ARG A 40 0.94 2.55 7.72
C ARG A 40 1.68 1.29 8.11
N LEU A 41 2.82 1.07 7.48
CA LEU A 41 3.66 -0.10 7.68
C LEU A 41 4.95 0.30 8.39
N GLY A 42 5.42 -0.56 9.27
CA GLY A 42 6.69 -0.46 9.96
C GLY A 42 7.44 -1.79 9.98
N PRO A 43 8.58 -1.88 10.70
CA PRO A 43 9.40 -3.08 10.73
C PRO A 43 8.69 -4.33 11.24
N ALA A 44 7.71 -4.18 12.12
CA ALA A 44 6.93 -5.27 12.69
C ALA A 44 5.65 -5.60 11.89
N GLY A 45 5.39 -4.91 10.78
CA GLY A 45 4.20 -5.10 9.96
C GLY A 45 3.26 -3.90 9.94
N ILE A 46 1.95 -4.14 10.04
CA ILE A 46 0.93 -3.08 9.99
C ILE A 46 0.94 -2.30 11.31
N GLU A 47 1.21 -0.99 11.24
CA GLU A 47 1.11 -0.06 12.36
C GLU A 47 -0.27 0.59 12.45
N GLY A 48 -0.95 0.74 11.33
CA GLY A 48 -2.30 1.30 11.26
C GLY A 48 -2.91 1.12 9.87
N VAL A 49 -4.24 1.19 9.83
CA VAL A 49 -5.01 1.03 8.58
C VAL A 49 -6.33 1.79 8.69
N PHE A 50 -6.80 2.32 7.57
CA PHE A 50 -8.21 2.69 7.41
C PHE A 50 -8.77 2.21 6.08
N GLU A 51 -10.10 2.09 6.03
CA GLU A 51 -10.85 1.78 4.81
C GLU A 51 -12.05 2.71 4.67
N HIS A 52 -12.21 3.27 3.47
CA HIS A 52 -13.31 4.16 3.12
C HIS A 52 -13.83 3.87 1.71
N HIS A 53 -15.06 4.26 1.41
CA HIS A 53 -15.60 4.19 0.05
C HIS A 53 -14.94 5.25 -0.84
N THR A 54 -14.32 4.82 -1.95
CA THR A 54 -13.64 5.74 -2.88
C THR A 54 -14.55 6.80 -3.46
N GLY A 55 -15.81 6.45 -3.73
CA GLY A 55 -16.80 7.37 -4.31
C GLY A 55 -17.25 8.50 -3.37
N LEU A 56 -16.97 8.39 -2.08
CA LEU A 56 -17.29 9.40 -1.06
C LEU A 56 -16.07 10.25 -0.66
N LEU A 57 -14.89 9.93 -1.20
CA LEU A 57 -13.66 10.65 -0.91
C LEU A 57 -13.35 11.68 -2.00
N ASP A 58 -13.17 12.91 -1.59
CA ASP A 58 -12.43 13.92 -2.34
C ASP A 58 -10.96 13.96 -1.90
N LEU A 59 -10.14 14.69 -2.62
CA LEU A 59 -8.71 14.81 -2.31
C LEU A 59 -8.43 15.44 -0.94
N PRO A 60 -9.08 16.55 -0.51
CA PRO A 60 -8.86 17.12 0.81
C PRO A 60 -9.18 16.13 1.94
N ARG A 61 -10.27 15.37 1.80
CA ARG A 61 -10.67 14.38 2.80
C ARG A 61 -9.67 13.22 2.86
N LEU A 62 -9.25 12.71 1.71
CA LEU A 62 -8.24 11.64 1.65
C LEU A 62 -6.90 12.09 2.23
N ASP A 63 -6.44 13.31 1.91
CA ASP A 63 -5.22 13.88 2.49
C ASP A 63 -5.33 14.00 4.02
N ALA A 64 -6.48 14.45 4.55
CA ALA A 64 -6.70 14.55 6.00
C ALA A 64 -6.63 13.17 6.69
N LEU A 65 -7.28 12.15 6.13
CA LEU A 65 -7.24 10.79 6.67
C LEU A 65 -5.81 10.19 6.63
N LEU A 66 -5.08 10.42 5.54
CA LEU A 66 -3.70 9.96 5.40
C LEU A 66 -2.76 10.63 6.39
N ARG A 67 -2.94 11.94 6.65
CA ARG A 67 -2.18 12.66 7.69
C ARG A 67 -2.49 12.12 9.07
N ALA A 68 -3.76 11.92 9.40
CA ALA A 68 -4.19 11.35 10.68
C ALA A 68 -3.69 9.91 10.88
N LEU A 69 -3.61 9.10 9.80
CA LEU A 69 -2.99 7.79 9.85
C LEU A 69 -1.47 7.88 10.08
N ALA A 70 -0.80 8.83 9.42
CA ALA A 70 0.64 9.03 9.56
C ALA A 70 1.02 9.50 10.97
N ASP A 71 0.31 10.47 11.53
CA ASP A 71 0.58 10.99 12.88
C ASP A 71 0.03 10.11 14.01
N GLY A 72 -0.79 9.09 13.68
CA GLY A 72 -1.37 8.16 14.65
C GLY A 72 -2.63 8.67 15.32
N SER A 73 -3.17 9.81 14.93
CA SER A 73 -4.38 10.42 15.55
C SER A 73 -5.69 9.88 15.00
N ILE A 74 -5.67 9.13 13.89
CA ILE A 74 -6.89 8.60 13.25
C ILE A 74 -7.67 7.71 14.21
N LYS A 75 -8.99 7.92 14.27
CA LYS A 75 -9.92 7.13 15.08
C LYS A 75 -10.90 6.39 14.18
N HIS A 76 -11.37 5.25 14.64
CA HIS A 76 -12.42 4.49 13.94
C HIS A 76 -13.63 5.38 13.62
N ALA A 77 -14.07 6.21 14.56
CA ALA A 77 -15.22 7.09 14.40
C ALA A 77 -15.03 8.16 13.30
N ASP A 78 -13.79 8.59 13.04
CA ASP A 78 -13.50 9.60 12.00
C ASP A 78 -13.78 9.07 10.60
N VAL A 79 -13.65 7.77 10.41
CA VAL A 79 -13.88 7.08 9.15
C VAL A 79 -15.29 6.49 9.09
N PHE A 80 -15.71 5.78 10.15
CA PHE A 80 -17.01 5.14 10.20
C PHE A 80 -18.17 6.16 10.23
N GLY A 81 -18.01 7.25 10.97
CA GLY A 81 -18.97 8.36 11.02
C GLY A 81 -19.12 9.11 9.69
N ASP A 82 -18.16 9.00 8.81
CA ASP A 82 -18.14 9.55 7.45
C ASP A 82 -18.52 8.49 6.37
N HIS A 83 -19.29 7.51 6.77
CA HIS A 83 -19.75 6.40 5.91
C HIS A 83 -18.63 5.50 5.36
N GLY A 84 -17.44 5.51 5.96
CA GLY A 84 -16.39 4.54 5.66
C GLY A 84 -16.52 3.28 6.53
N HIS A 85 -15.57 2.35 6.38
CA HIS A 85 -15.56 1.09 7.14
C HIS A 85 -14.88 1.22 8.51
N GLY A 86 -14.01 2.21 8.67
CA GLY A 86 -13.33 2.52 9.93
C GLY A 86 -11.82 2.52 9.83
N ALA A 87 -11.19 2.63 11.02
CA ALA A 87 -9.74 2.63 11.15
C ALA A 87 -9.29 1.85 12.37
N LEU A 88 -8.05 1.36 12.31
CA LEU A 88 -7.34 0.72 13.42
C LEU A 88 -5.93 1.30 13.51
N MET A 89 -5.48 1.59 14.73
CA MET A 89 -4.10 1.96 15.05
C MET A 89 -3.54 0.96 16.05
N TYR A 90 -2.42 0.34 15.71
CA TYR A 90 -1.68 -0.58 16.59
C TYR A 90 -0.52 0.13 17.28
N HIS A 91 0.11 1.10 16.60
CA HIS A 91 1.22 1.90 17.13
C HIS A 91 0.97 3.37 16.85
N GLY A 92 1.07 4.20 17.90
CA GLY A 92 0.79 5.64 17.84
C GLY A 92 1.98 6.52 17.45
N ASP A 93 3.22 5.99 17.45
CA ASP A 93 4.40 6.81 17.17
C ASP A 93 4.31 7.44 15.77
N PRO A 94 4.35 8.76 15.63
CA PRO A 94 4.17 9.43 14.35
C PRO A 94 5.13 8.91 13.26
N LEU A 95 4.63 8.80 12.04
CA LEU A 95 5.43 8.70 10.84
C LEU A 95 5.64 10.13 10.30
N PRO A 96 6.85 10.69 10.36
CA PRO A 96 7.08 12.06 9.93
C PRO A 96 6.81 12.21 8.42
N LEU A 97 6.10 13.27 8.07
CA LEU A 97 5.83 13.68 6.70
C LEU A 97 6.70 14.90 6.36
N GLY A 98 7.00 15.10 5.09
CA GLY A 98 7.79 16.25 4.63
C GLY A 98 9.30 16.02 4.58
N GLU A 99 9.82 14.95 5.14
CA GLU A 99 11.27 14.71 5.26
C GLU A 99 11.89 13.95 4.09
N GLY A 100 11.09 13.15 3.37
CA GLY A 100 11.57 12.30 2.29
C GLY A 100 11.26 12.86 0.90
N GLU A 101 11.57 12.08 -0.13
CA GLU A 101 11.24 12.37 -1.53
C GLU A 101 9.72 12.36 -1.78
N PHE A 102 8.99 11.51 -1.07
CA PHE A 102 7.53 11.41 -1.09
C PHE A 102 7.03 11.03 0.31
N ASP A 103 5.77 11.35 0.60
CA ASP A 103 5.15 11.07 1.89
C ASP A 103 4.27 9.81 1.85
N VAL A 104 3.58 9.60 0.73
CA VAL A 104 2.69 8.47 0.53
C VAL A 104 2.98 7.78 -0.78
N ALA A 105 3.03 6.46 -0.77
CA ALA A 105 3.00 5.67 -2.00
C ALA A 105 1.55 5.35 -2.36
N VAL A 106 1.22 5.39 -3.65
CA VAL A 106 -0.14 5.23 -4.13
C VAL A 106 -0.20 4.15 -5.20
N THR A 107 -1.13 3.24 -5.06
CA THR A 107 -1.46 2.20 -6.04
C THR A 107 -2.97 2.17 -6.30
N GLY A 108 -3.41 1.33 -7.19
CA GLY A 108 -4.83 1.16 -7.49
C GLY A 108 -5.33 1.93 -8.72
N PRO A 109 -6.48 1.52 -9.29
CA PRO A 109 -7.00 2.05 -10.55
C PRO A 109 -7.41 3.52 -10.48
N ARG A 110 -7.83 4.02 -9.31
CA ARG A 110 -8.26 5.40 -9.09
C ARG A 110 -7.15 6.29 -8.49
N ARG A 111 -5.89 5.83 -8.47
CA ARG A 111 -4.74 6.56 -7.89
C ARG A 111 -4.57 8.00 -8.38
N ASN A 112 -5.10 8.33 -9.57
CA ASN A 112 -5.09 9.70 -10.09
C ASN A 112 -5.79 10.72 -9.18
N LEU A 113 -6.67 10.29 -8.27
CA LEU A 113 -7.25 11.15 -7.24
C LEU A 113 -6.17 11.85 -6.40
N MET A 114 -5.02 11.18 -6.21
CA MET A 114 -3.90 11.71 -5.41
C MET A 114 -2.93 12.60 -6.20
N ARG A 115 -3.11 12.79 -7.51
CA ARG A 115 -2.13 13.49 -8.37
C ARG A 115 -1.75 14.89 -7.88
N SER A 116 -2.71 15.62 -7.33
CA SER A 116 -2.52 16.99 -6.84
C SER A 116 -2.45 17.06 -5.31
N SER A 117 -2.22 15.93 -4.64
CA SER A 117 -2.09 15.84 -3.19
C SER A 117 -0.86 16.62 -2.70
N SER A 118 -1.04 17.30 -1.57
CA SER A 118 0.06 17.96 -0.85
C SER A 118 0.99 16.98 -0.11
N LEU A 119 0.63 15.68 -0.07
CA LEU A 119 1.44 14.59 0.50
C LEU A 119 2.51 14.07 -0.45
N ARG A 120 2.82 14.80 -1.54
CA ARG A 120 3.87 14.39 -2.50
C ARG A 120 3.77 12.91 -2.85
N PRO A 121 2.68 12.47 -3.53
CA PRO A 121 2.44 11.07 -3.79
C PRO A 121 3.48 10.48 -4.75
N TYR A 122 3.95 9.29 -4.44
CA TYR A 122 4.72 8.43 -5.33
C TYR A 122 3.82 7.34 -5.89
N PHE A 123 3.69 7.25 -7.20
CA PHE A 123 2.87 6.22 -7.85
C PHE A 123 3.70 4.95 -8.01
N ALA A 124 3.49 3.99 -7.10
CA ALA A 124 4.23 2.74 -7.07
C ALA A 124 3.98 1.89 -8.31
N VAL A 125 5.05 1.34 -8.87
CA VAL A 125 5.04 0.48 -10.06
C VAL A 125 5.96 -0.73 -9.85
N PRO A 126 5.62 -1.64 -8.93
CA PRO A 126 6.44 -2.81 -8.67
C PRO A 126 6.68 -3.60 -9.96
N PHE A 127 7.93 -3.93 -10.24
CA PHE A 127 8.35 -4.60 -11.49
C PHE A 127 7.89 -3.88 -12.78
N GLY A 128 7.70 -2.55 -12.71
CA GLY A 128 7.24 -1.75 -13.84
C GLY A 128 5.74 -1.76 -14.12
N ASP A 129 4.95 -2.55 -13.38
CA ASP A 129 3.50 -2.66 -13.61
C ASP A 129 2.68 -2.57 -12.32
N MET A 130 1.90 -1.48 -12.19
CA MET A 130 0.98 -1.29 -11.07
C MET A 130 -0.27 -2.20 -11.18
N MET A 131 -0.70 -2.55 -12.40
CA MET A 131 -1.98 -3.25 -12.60
C MET A 131 -2.00 -4.64 -11.99
N ILE A 132 -0.84 -5.29 -11.93
CA ILE A 132 -0.70 -6.63 -11.34
C ILE A 132 0.00 -6.62 -9.97
N ALA A 133 0.11 -5.44 -9.33
CA ALA A 133 0.69 -5.34 -7.98
C ALA A 133 0.04 -6.34 -7.01
N GLY A 134 -1.28 -6.53 -7.07
CA GLY A 134 -1.99 -7.52 -6.26
C GLY A 134 -1.54 -8.96 -6.49
N CYS A 135 -1.16 -9.31 -7.71
CA CYS A 135 -0.63 -10.65 -8.02
C CYS A 135 0.72 -10.88 -7.34
N PHE A 136 1.61 -9.90 -7.35
CA PHE A 136 2.90 -9.98 -6.65
C PHE A 136 2.71 -10.13 -5.14
N GLY A 137 1.78 -9.36 -4.56
CA GLY A 137 1.46 -9.46 -3.14
C GLY A 137 0.85 -10.80 -2.77
N LEU A 138 -0.06 -11.34 -3.58
CA LEU A 138 -0.64 -12.67 -3.35
C LEU A 138 0.43 -13.77 -3.44
N LEU A 139 1.36 -13.68 -4.39
CA LEU A 139 2.49 -14.60 -4.50
C LEU A 139 3.37 -14.53 -3.24
N ALA A 140 3.72 -13.34 -2.79
CA ALA A 140 4.51 -13.15 -1.58
C ALA A 140 3.81 -13.76 -0.35
N ALA A 141 2.53 -13.47 -0.16
CA ALA A 141 1.73 -14.05 0.92
C ALA A 141 1.63 -15.59 0.80
N THR A 142 1.54 -16.13 -0.42
CA THR A 142 1.57 -17.57 -0.65
C THR A 142 2.88 -18.18 -0.19
N ALA A 143 4.02 -17.53 -0.48
CA ALA A 143 5.33 -18.00 -0.03
C ALA A 143 5.46 -18.02 1.51
N ASP A 144 4.71 -17.18 2.21
CA ASP A 144 4.73 -17.13 3.68
C ASP A 144 3.86 -18.21 4.32
N VAL A 145 2.77 -18.64 3.67
CA VAL A 145 1.83 -19.62 4.22
C VAL A 145 1.99 -21.03 3.65
N MET A 146 2.77 -21.19 2.58
CA MET A 146 3.04 -22.47 1.92
C MET A 146 4.55 -22.69 1.79
N PRO A 147 5.22 -23.28 2.80
CA PRO A 147 6.68 -23.41 2.82
C PRO A 147 7.24 -24.17 1.63
N GLU A 148 6.50 -25.13 1.08
CA GLU A 148 6.89 -25.91 -0.11
C GLU A 148 6.98 -25.09 -1.41
N LEU A 149 6.32 -23.94 -1.46
CA LEU A 149 6.36 -23.00 -2.59
C LEU A 149 7.21 -21.75 -2.31
N ALA A 150 7.69 -21.59 -1.08
CA ALA A 150 8.34 -20.36 -0.63
C ALA A 150 9.60 -20.02 -1.42
N GLU A 151 10.49 -21.01 -1.60
CA GLU A 151 11.77 -20.80 -2.27
C GLU A 151 11.60 -20.40 -3.75
N PRO A 152 10.88 -21.16 -4.61
CA PRO A 152 10.73 -20.80 -5.99
C PRO A 152 10.00 -19.46 -6.20
N ILE A 153 9.01 -19.13 -5.35
CA ILE A 153 8.32 -17.83 -5.42
C ILE A 153 9.28 -16.69 -5.06
N ARG A 154 9.99 -16.80 -3.94
CA ARG A 154 10.93 -15.76 -3.51
C ARG A 154 12.07 -15.55 -4.48
N ALA A 155 12.61 -16.62 -5.06
CA ALA A 155 13.63 -16.55 -6.10
C ALA A 155 13.12 -15.81 -7.35
N SER A 156 11.89 -16.12 -7.78
CA SER A 156 11.26 -15.43 -8.92
C SER A 156 11.06 -13.93 -8.64
N LEU A 157 10.51 -13.57 -7.49
CA LEU A 157 10.28 -12.18 -7.11
C LEU A 157 11.62 -11.42 -6.94
N ALA A 158 12.66 -12.04 -6.39
CA ALA A 158 13.99 -11.44 -6.25
C ALA A 158 14.68 -11.22 -7.60
N GLY A 159 14.58 -12.19 -8.52
CA GLY A 159 15.15 -12.09 -9.86
C GLY A 159 14.52 -10.99 -10.72
N ALA A 160 13.21 -10.79 -10.56
CA ALA A 160 12.47 -9.74 -11.25
C ALA A 160 12.71 -8.34 -10.69
N GLY A 161 13.03 -8.23 -9.39
CA GLY A 161 13.10 -6.95 -8.68
C GLY A 161 14.32 -6.07 -8.99
N GLY A 162 15.38 -6.64 -9.57
CA GLY A 162 16.65 -5.93 -9.78
C GLY A 162 16.67 -4.95 -10.95
N SER A 163 15.79 -5.07 -11.92
CA SER A 163 15.87 -4.29 -13.18
C SER A 163 14.74 -3.28 -13.38
N GLY A 164 13.71 -3.31 -12.55
CA GLY A 164 12.46 -2.58 -12.84
C GLY A 164 11.74 -3.12 -14.09
N THR A 165 12.23 -4.21 -14.66
CA THR A 165 11.67 -4.86 -15.85
C THR A 165 10.61 -5.85 -15.37
N PRO A 166 9.40 -5.84 -15.96
CA PRO A 166 8.37 -6.82 -15.65
C PRO A 166 8.87 -8.25 -15.88
N PRO A 167 8.45 -9.22 -15.04
CA PRO A 167 8.93 -10.60 -15.16
C PRO A 167 8.75 -11.24 -16.54
N TRP A 168 7.72 -10.84 -17.29
CA TRP A 168 7.43 -11.34 -18.64
C TRP A 168 8.29 -10.71 -19.74
N GLU A 169 9.09 -9.72 -19.44
CA GLU A 169 10.08 -9.11 -20.36
C GLU A 169 11.50 -9.63 -20.14
N ILE A 170 11.69 -10.47 -19.11
CA ILE A 170 12.96 -11.14 -18.81
C ILE A 170 12.96 -12.44 -19.60
N GLY A 171 13.41 -12.40 -20.85
CA GLY A 171 13.56 -13.55 -21.75
C GLY A 171 14.93 -14.23 -21.64
#